data_bd48a882f477db122ca0b174b1400b68
#
_entry.id   bd48a882f477db122ca0b174b1400b68
#
_cell.length_a   1.000
_cell.length_b   1.000
_cell.length_c   1.000
_cell.angle_alpha   90.00
_cell.angle_beta   90.00
_cell.angle_gamma   90.00
#
_symmetry.space_group_name_H-M   'P 1'
#
loop_
_entity.id
_entity.type
_entity.pdbx_description
1 polymer ?
#
loop_
_entity_poly.entity_id
_entity_poly.type
_entity_poly.pdbx_seq_one_letter_code
_entity_poly.pdbx_strand_id
1 'polypeptide(L)'
;DPQDDSLLMNIANSYSAMGEYAKADAYYDRALTFNPDLAMAYYNKAKLTKEKKEELWKEKCMAYLNHCIKIMPYFYDSNINKAALLREDNKNAEAAEVLTNVIEPTFRPEFIMAILQRGIAYRLIGKMPQALNDFNTVLLYQPHNVQNLSNLSVAHFSMGHINEALYFAHIGLDEAEQQNRHDCDAEFNEVINRIDAMSHTIVRTQ
;
A
#
# COMPACT_ATOMS: atom_id res chain seq x y z
N ASP A 1 3.97 31.09 -21.95
CA ASP A 1 3.65 32.03 -20.88
C ASP A 1 4.38 31.63 -19.62
N PRO A 2 5.18 32.50 -18.96
CA PRO A 2 5.88 32.20 -17.72
C PRO A 2 4.94 31.91 -16.53
N GLN A 3 3.65 32.13 -16.70
CA GLN A 3 2.58 31.94 -15.70
C GLN A 3 1.70 30.71 -16.00
N ASP A 4 2.07 29.91 -17.00
CA ASP A 4 1.37 28.67 -17.33
C ASP A 4 1.72 27.61 -16.27
N ASP A 5 0.77 27.28 -15.41
CA ASP A 5 0.91 26.28 -14.35
C ASP A 5 1.26 24.89 -14.90
N SER A 6 0.70 24.52 -16.05
CA SER A 6 1.00 23.27 -16.75
C SER A 6 2.43 23.21 -17.25
N LEU A 7 2.94 24.32 -17.80
CA LEU A 7 4.34 24.41 -18.22
C LEU A 7 5.29 24.33 -17.02
N LEU A 8 4.99 25.04 -15.95
CA LEU A 8 5.78 25.00 -14.70
C LEU A 8 5.80 23.59 -14.11
N MET A 9 4.67 22.89 -14.12
CA MET A 9 4.57 21.49 -13.72
C MET A 9 5.46 20.57 -14.55
N ASN A 10 5.45 20.72 -15.88
CA ASN A 10 6.27 19.90 -16.76
C ASN A 10 7.76 20.14 -16.55
N ILE A 11 8.17 21.40 -16.33
CA ILE A 11 9.55 21.75 -15.97
C ILE A 11 9.93 21.11 -14.63
N ALA A 12 9.06 21.21 -13.62
CA ALA A 12 9.29 20.61 -12.32
C ALA A 12 9.45 19.07 -12.41
N ASN A 13 8.57 18.42 -13.17
CA ASN A 13 8.63 16.97 -13.40
C ASN A 13 9.94 16.57 -14.10
N SER A 14 10.40 17.36 -15.06
CA SER A 14 11.68 17.13 -15.75
C SER A 14 12.87 17.24 -14.80
N TYR A 15 12.91 18.27 -13.96
CA TYR A 15 13.95 18.41 -12.93
C TYR A 15 13.90 17.28 -11.90
N SER A 16 12.70 16.85 -11.49
CA SER A 16 12.54 15.70 -10.58
C SER A 16 13.09 14.41 -11.19
N ALA A 17 12.83 14.16 -12.47
CA ALA A 17 13.35 12.99 -13.20
C ALA A 17 14.88 13.01 -13.33
N MET A 18 15.50 14.20 -13.38
CA MET A 18 16.95 14.37 -13.40
C MET A 18 17.60 14.32 -12.00
N GLY A 19 16.81 14.15 -10.93
CA GLY A 19 17.30 14.19 -9.54
C GLY A 19 17.59 15.59 -9.00
N GLU A 20 17.27 16.64 -9.76
CA GLU A 20 17.46 18.05 -9.40
C GLU A 20 16.32 18.54 -8.49
N TYR A 21 16.18 17.88 -7.33
CA TYR A 21 15.01 18.01 -6.47
C TYR A 21 14.76 19.42 -5.95
N ALA A 22 15.80 20.21 -5.69
CA ALA A 22 15.65 21.59 -5.24
C ALA A 22 15.02 22.49 -6.32
N LYS A 23 15.40 22.28 -7.58
CA LYS A 23 14.82 22.99 -8.72
C LYS A 23 13.38 22.55 -8.97
N ALA A 24 13.12 21.24 -8.91
CA ALA A 24 11.77 20.69 -9.05
C ALA A 24 10.83 21.32 -8.02
N ASP A 25 11.23 21.36 -6.75
CA ASP A 25 10.44 21.94 -5.65
C ASP A 25 10.11 23.41 -5.90
N ALA A 26 11.10 24.21 -6.30
CA ALA A 26 10.90 25.63 -6.61
C ALA A 26 9.92 25.85 -7.78
N TYR A 27 9.93 24.99 -8.81
CA TYR A 27 8.98 25.07 -9.91
C TYR A 27 7.58 24.63 -9.53
N TYR A 28 7.41 23.61 -8.65
CA TYR A 28 6.11 23.27 -8.09
C TYR A 28 5.55 24.41 -7.25
N ASP A 29 6.37 25.07 -6.41
CA ASP A 29 5.93 26.24 -5.63
C ASP A 29 5.49 27.40 -6.51
N ARG A 30 6.21 27.66 -7.59
CA ARG A 30 5.79 28.67 -8.58
C ARG A 30 4.46 28.29 -9.22
N ALA A 31 4.26 27.05 -9.63
CA ALA A 31 2.98 26.60 -10.17
C ALA A 31 1.83 26.81 -9.17
N LEU A 32 2.04 26.47 -7.90
CA LEU A 32 1.07 26.65 -6.81
C LEU A 32 0.82 28.12 -6.46
N THR A 33 1.76 29.02 -6.76
CA THR A 33 1.54 30.47 -6.61
C THR A 33 0.52 31.00 -7.61
N PHE A 34 0.50 30.44 -8.84
CA PHE A 34 -0.47 30.80 -9.86
C PHE A 34 -1.78 30.02 -9.75
N ASN A 35 -1.70 28.75 -9.36
CA ASN A 35 -2.87 27.91 -9.17
C ASN A 35 -2.77 27.11 -7.84
N PRO A 36 -3.29 27.66 -6.75
CA PRO A 36 -3.26 27.00 -5.43
C PRO A 36 -4.06 25.70 -5.37
N ASP A 37 -5.00 25.47 -6.31
CA ASP A 37 -5.82 24.26 -6.38
C ASP A 37 -5.25 23.20 -7.33
N LEU A 38 -3.96 23.27 -7.64
CA LEU A 38 -3.30 22.31 -8.52
C LEU A 38 -2.94 21.03 -7.74
N ALA A 39 -3.92 20.12 -7.59
CA ALA A 39 -3.78 18.88 -6.82
C ALA A 39 -2.54 18.06 -7.19
N MET A 40 -2.20 17.97 -8.48
CA MET A 40 -1.04 17.23 -8.98
C MET A 40 0.30 17.81 -8.52
N ALA A 41 0.38 19.15 -8.29
CA ALA A 41 1.59 19.76 -7.74
C ALA A 41 1.82 19.29 -6.29
N TYR A 42 0.78 19.26 -5.48
CA TYR A 42 0.86 18.72 -4.12
C TYR A 42 1.24 17.24 -4.10
N TYR A 43 0.64 16.43 -4.98
CA TYR A 43 1.00 15.01 -5.09
C TYR A 43 2.48 14.83 -5.46
N ASN A 44 2.97 15.57 -6.45
CA ASN A 44 4.37 15.49 -6.87
C ASN A 44 5.33 16.03 -5.80
N LYS A 45 4.96 17.07 -5.05
CA LYS A 45 5.72 17.54 -3.87
C LYS A 45 5.77 16.46 -2.77
N ALA A 46 4.69 15.72 -2.55
CA ALA A 46 4.70 14.58 -1.62
C ALA A 46 5.70 13.50 -2.06
N LYS A 47 5.70 13.12 -3.35
CA LYS A 47 6.69 12.18 -3.90
C LYS A 47 8.12 12.69 -3.72
N LEU A 48 8.37 13.93 -4.11
CA LEU A 48 9.68 14.55 -3.98
C LEU A 48 10.18 14.53 -2.53
N THR A 49 9.31 14.86 -1.59
CA THR A 49 9.62 14.86 -0.15
C THR A 49 9.98 13.46 0.35
N LYS A 50 9.28 12.44 -0.15
CA LYS A 50 9.56 11.03 0.16
C LYS A 50 10.90 10.57 -0.40
N GLU A 51 11.29 11.02 -1.60
CA GLU A 51 12.59 10.69 -2.19
C GLU A 51 13.76 11.36 -1.44
N LYS A 52 13.60 12.62 -1.08
CA LYS A 52 14.63 13.38 -0.35
C LYS A 52 14.86 12.87 1.06
N LYS A 53 13.83 12.38 1.75
CA LYS A 53 13.85 11.90 3.15
C LYS A 53 14.57 12.85 4.13
N GLU A 54 14.41 14.14 3.92
CA GLU A 54 14.92 15.16 4.83
C GLU A 54 14.18 15.13 6.17
N GLU A 55 14.65 15.92 7.13
CA GLU A 55 13.98 16.04 8.43
C GLU A 55 12.48 16.39 8.27
N LEU A 56 11.63 15.70 9.07
CA LEU A 56 10.17 15.84 9.02
C LEU A 56 9.54 15.50 7.66
N TRP A 57 10.20 14.63 6.87
CA TRP A 57 9.68 14.27 5.55
C TRP A 57 8.30 13.62 5.60
N LYS A 58 8.00 12.81 6.62
CA LYS A 58 6.69 12.14 6.75
C LYS A 58 5.58 13.15 6.98
N GLU A 59 5.79 14.09 7.89
CA GLU A 59 4.84 15.15 8.20
C GLU A 59 4.58 16.06 6.99
N LYS A 60 5.65 16.47 6.29
CA LYS A 60 5.54 17.25 5.05
C LYS A 60 4.82 16.49 3.95
N CYS A 61 5.18 15.21 3.74
CA CYS A 61 4.53 14.34 2.77
C CYS A 61 3.04 14.18 3.08
N MET A 62 2.69 13.92 4.35
CA MET A 62 1.30 13.82 4.81
C MET A 62 0.51 15.11 4.57
N ALA A 63 1.11 16.27 4.85
CA ALA A 63 0.48 17.56 4.59
C ALA A 63 0.17 17.77 3.11
N TYR A 64 1.12 17.48 2.22
CA TYR A 64 0.91 17.58 0.78
C TYR A 64 -0.15 16.59 0.26
N LEU A 65 -0.13 15.33 0.72
CA LEU A 65 -1.16 14.36 0.37
C LEU A 65 -2.56 14.79 0.83
N ASN A 66 -2.67 15.37 2.03
CA ASN A 66 -3.94 15.91 2.53
C ASN A 66 -4.44 17.08 1.68
N HIS A 67 -3.56 17.97 1.23
CA HIS A 67 -3.95 19.05 0.29
C HIS A 67 -4.42 18.48 -1.03
N CYS A 68 -3.71 17.52 -1.60
CA CYS A 68 -4.11 16.87 -2.84
C CYS A 68 -5.49 16.21 -2.70
N ILE A 69 -5.73 15.44 -1.63
CA ILE A 69 -7.00 14.74 -1.38
C ILE A 69 -8.14 15.73 -1.10
N LYS A 70 -7.86 16.87 -0.46
CA LYS A 70 -8.88 17.93 -0.26
C LYS A 70 -9.40 18.47 -1.60
N ILE A 71 -8.54 18.61 -2.60
CA ILE A 71 -8.90 19.10 -3.94
C ILE A 71 -9.47 17.96 -4.80
N MET A 72 -8.86 16.79 -4.74
CA MET A 72 -9.24 15.59 -5.49
C MET A 72 -9.46 14.40 -4.54
N PRO A 73 -10.63 14.27 -3.89
CA PRO A 73 -10.88 13.26 -2.84
C PRO A 73 -10.66 11.81 -3.28
N TYR A 74 -10.94 11.50 -4.54
CA TYR A 74 -10.84 10.15 -5.09
C TYR A 74 -9.56 9.92 -5.91
N PHE A 75 -8.55 10.80 -5.78
CA PHE A 75 -7.28 10.59 -6.47
C PHE A 75 -6.56 9.39 -5.85
N TYR A 76 -6.55 8.29 -6.61
CA TYR A 76 -6.10 6.98 -6.18
C TYR A 76 -4.71 6.99 -5.55
N ASP A 77 -3.72 7.53 -6.29
CA ASP A 77 -2.32 7.49 -5.85
C ASP A 77 -2.06 8.26 -4.55
N SER A 78 -2.73 9.39 -4.33
CA SER A 78 -2.60 10.16 -3.09
C SER A 78 -3.16 9.40 -1.90
N ASN A 79 -4.30 8.74 -2.07
CA ASN A 79 -4.92 7.95 -1.00
C ASN A 79 -4.10 6.71 -0.66
N ILE A 80 -3.55 6.00 -1.65
CA ILE A 80 -2.62 4.86 -1.44
C ILE A 80 -1.38 5.31 -0.67
N ASN A 81 -0.74 6.41 -1.09
CA ASN A 81 0.46 6.91 -0.42
C ASN A 81 0.15 7.37 1.02
N LYS A 82 -0.99 8.03 1.24
CA LYS A 82 -1.45 8.39 2.59
C LYS A 82 -1.67 7.17 3.47
N ALA A 83 -2.36 6.16 2.96
CA ALA A 83 -2.59 4.92 3.70
C ALA A 83 -1.29 4.18 4.03
N ALA A 84 -0.31 4.19 3.11
CA ALA A 84 1.00 3.62 3.37
C ALA A 84 1.73 4.32 4.53
N LEU A 85 1.76 5.66 4.55
CA LEU A 85 2.33 6.43 5.66
C LEU A 85 1.61 6.17 6.99
N LEU A 86 0.28 6.13 6.98
CA LEU A 86 -0.50 5.81 8.17
C LEU A 86 -0.16 4.42 8.72
N ARG A 87 0.04 3.44 7.86
CA ARG A 87 0.44 2.08 8.26
C ARG A 87 1.86 2.05 8.83
N GLU A 88 2.80 2.78 8.24
CA GLU A 88 4.15 2.93 8.79
C GLU A 88 4.14 3.51 10.22
N ASP A 89 3.16 4.34 10.53
CA ASP A 89 2.94 4.90 11.87
C ASP A 89 2.00 4.06 12.75
N ASN A 90 1.71 2.80 12.35
CA ASN A 90 0.78 1.87 13.00
C ASN A 90 -0.67 2.35 13.10
N LYS A 91 -1.08 3.38 12.36
CA LYS A 91 -2.45 3.91 12.27
C LYS A 91 -3.30 3.12 11.27
N ASN A 92 -3.35 1.79 11.47
CA ASN A 92 -3.96 0.87 10.50
C ASN A 92 -5.47 1.08 10.33
N ALA A 93 -6.19 1.52 11.36
CA ALA A 93 -7.63 1.81 11.27
C ALA A 93 -7.90 3.00 10.34
N GLU A 94 -7.13 4.09 10.50
CA GLU A 94 -7.22 5.27 9.63
C GLU A 94 -6.82 4.92 8.19
N ALA A 95 -5.80 4.09 8.01
CA ALA A 95 -5.40 3.61 6.68
C ALA A 95 -6.52 2.84 5.98
N ALA A 96 -7.20 1.93 6.69
CA ALA A 96 -8.34 1.19 6.14
C ALA A 96 -9.49 2.11 5.75
N GLU A 97 -9.79 3.14 6.53
CA GLU A 97 -10.82 4.13 6.24
C GLU A 97 -10.50 4.93 4.96
N VAL A 98 -9.28 5.46 4.86
CA VAL A 98 -8.82 6.20 3.66
C VAL A 98 -8.98 5.35 2.40
N LEU A 99 -8.60 4.06 2.45
CA LEU A 99 -8.71 3.16 1.31
C LEU A 99 -10.17 2.79 0.99
N THR A 100 -11.01 2.63 2.00
CA THR A 100 -12.45 2.39 1.83
C THR A 100 -13.11 3.52 1.05
N ASN A 101 -12.83 4.77 1.41
CA ASN A 101 -13.38 5.95 0.73
C ASN A 101 -13.02 6.02 -0.76
N VAL A 102 -11.90 5.41 -1.17
CA VAL A 102 -11.49 5.35 -2.59
C VAL A 102 -12.14 4.19 -3.34
N ILE A 103 -12.28 3.04 -2.68
CA ILE A 103 -12.72 1.79 -3.31
C ILE A 103 -14.24 1.74 -3.47
N GLU A 104 -15.00 2.16 -2.44
CA GLU A 104 -16.44 1.91 -2.34
C GLU A 104 -17.36 2.71 -3.26
N PRO A 105 -17.04 3.93 -3.75
CA PRO A 105 -17.93 4.63 -4.68
C PRO A 105 -18.11 3.88 -6.00
N THR A 106 -17.08 3.22 -6.50
CA THR A 106 -17.12 2.37 -7.71
C THR A 106 -15.94 1.41 -7.71
N PHE A 107 -16.21 0.11 -7.55
CA PHE A 107 -15.16 -0.89 -7.73
C PHE A 107 -14.61 -0.84 -9.17
N ARG A 108 -13.29 -0.80 -9.30
CA ARG A 108 -12.56 -0.90 -10.57
C ARG A 108 -11.39 -1.87 -10.41
N PRO A 109 -11.06 -2.67 -11.44
CA PRO A 109 -9.91 -3.60 -11.38
C PRO A 109 -8.57 -2.93 -11.04
N GLU A 110 -8.39 -1.66 -11.41
CA GLU A 110 -7.19 -0.89 -11.06
C GLU A 110 -7.05 -0.64 -9.56
N PHE A 111 -8.12 -0.83 -8.76
CA PHE A 111 -8.09 -0.67 -7.30
C PHE A 111 -7.59 -1.91 -6.55
N ILE A 112 -7.15 -2.95 -7.25
CA ILE A 112 -6.68 -4.20 -6.61
C ILE A 112 -5.56 -3.94 -5.60
N MET A 113 -4.64 -3.02 -5.90
CA MET A 113 -3.59 -2.66 -4.93
C MET A 113 -4.18 -1.97 -3.68
N ALA A 114 -5.18 -1.10 -3.83
CA ALA A 114 -5.86 -0.49 -2.68
C ALA A 114 -6.58 -1.53 -1.83
N ILE A 115 -7.24 -2.49 -2.47
CA ILE A 115 -7.93 -3.60 -1.79
C ILE A 115 -6.93 -4.45 -1.02
N LEU A 116 -5.78 -4.80 -1.63
CA LEU A 116 -4.71 -5.52 -0.93
C LEU A 116 -4.22 -4.74 0.30
N GLN A 117 -3.94 -3.45 0.15
CA GLN A 117 -3.48 -2.61 1.25
C GLN A 117 -4.54 -2.46 2.35
N ARG A 118 -5.84 -2.38 2.00
CA ARG A 118 -6.94 -2.36 2.97
C ARG A 118 -7.06 -3.68 3.71
N GLY A 119 -6.98 -4.80 3.01
CA GLY A 119 -6.96 -6.13 3.61
C GLY A 119 -5.83 -6.29 4.62
N ILE A 120 -4.62 -5.82 4.29
CA ILE A 120 -3.49 -5.83 5.23
C ILE A 120 -3.80 -4.95 6.46
N ALA A 121 -4.37 -3.76 6.27
CA ALA A 121 -4.75 -2.89 7.38
C ALA A 121 -5.81 -3.55 8.28
N TYR A 122 -6.84 -4.19 7.69
CA TYR A 122 -7.83 -4.96 8.44
C TYR A 122 -7.22 -6.13 9.22
N ARG A 123 -6.29 -6.88 8.61
CA ARG A 123 -5.56 -7.96 9.29
C ARG A 123 -4.80 -7.44 10.51
N LEU A 124 -4.10 -6.32 10.38
CA LEU A 124 -3.30 -5.72 11.45
C LEU A 124 -4.13 -5.20 12.63
N ILE A 125 -5.41 -4.84 12.40
CA ILE A 125 -6.35 -4.44 13.48
C ILE A 125 -7.27 -5.58 13.93
N GLY A 126 -7.00 -6.83 13.51
CA GLY A 126 -7.75 -8.01 13.92
C GLY A 126 -9.11 -8.21 13.24
N LYS A 127 -9.45 -7.42 12.23
CA LYS A 127 -10.69 -7.56 11.43
C LYS A 127 -10.52 -8.63 10.34
N MET A 128 -10.30 -9.89 10.77
CA MET A 128 -9.97 -11.00 9.87
C MET A 128 -11.03 -11.29 8.81
N PRO A 129 -12.35 -11.27 9.07
CA PRO A 129 -13.35 -11.50 8.02
C PRO A 129 -13.27 -10.46 6.90
N GLN A 130 -13.07 -9.18 7.23
CA GLN A 130 -12.90 -8.11 6.25
C GLN A 130 -11.60 -8.27 5.47
N ALA A 131 -10.50 -8.63 6.16
CA ALA A 131 -9.21 -8.90 5.54
C ALA A 131 -9.31 -10.04 4.52
N LEU A 132 -9.92 -11.17 4.87
CA LEU A 132 -10.13 -12.31 3.96
C LEU A 132 -11.00 -11.94 2.76
N ASN A 133 -12.05 -11.13 2.93
CA ASN A 133 -12.86 -10.66 1.81
C ASN A 133 -12.02 -9.87 0.81
N ASP A 134 -11.19 -8.97 1.29
CA ASP A 134 -10.28 -8.18 0.44
C ASP A 134 -9.24 -9.08 -0.23
N PHE A 135 -8.59 -9.99 0.50
CA PHE A 135 -7.57 -10.90 -0.05
C PHE A 135 -8.17 -11.87 -1.09
N ASN A 136 -9.38 -12.36 -0.87
CA ASN A 136 -10.08 -13.19 -1.86
C ASN A 136 -10.44 -12.41 -3.13
N THR A 137 -10.77 -11.12 -2.99
CA THR A 137 -10.95 -10.24 -4.14
C THR A 137 -9.64 -10.10 -4.93
N VAL A 138 -8.51 -9.88 -4.24
CA VAL A 138 -7.20 -9.82 -4.89
C VAL A 138 -6.87 -11.15 -5.56
N LEU A 139 -7.12 -12.29 -4.92
CA LEU A 139 -6.86 -13.63 -5.47
C LEU A 139 -7.62 -13.85 -6.79
N LEU A 140 -8.87 -13.36 -6.88
CA LEU A 140 -9.69 -13.48 -8.09
C LEU A 140 -9.06 -12.76 -9.30
N TYR A 141 -8.45 -11.59 -9.10
CA TYR A 141 -7.87 -10.78 -10.18
C TYR A 141 -6.37 -11.00 -10.38
N GLN A 142 -5.67 -11.41 -9.33
CA GLN A 142 -4.22 -11.63 -9.32
C GLN A 142 -3.89 -12.93 -8.56
N PRO A 143 -4.21 -14.11 -9.11
CA PRO A 143 -4.06 -15.40 -8.43
C PRO A 143 -2.61 -15.73 -8.06
N HIS A 144 -1.64 -15.19 -8.78
CA HIS A 144 -0.20 -15.40 -8.58
C HIS A 144 0.49 -14.29 -7.77
N ASN A 145 -0.27 -13.47 -7.04
CA ASN A 145 0.29 -12.40 -6.23
C ASN A 145 0.85 -12.97 -4.92
N VAL A 146 2.18 -13.11 -4.85
CA VAL A 146 2.91 -13.72 -3.72
C VAL A 146 2.58 -13.04 -2.39
N GLN A 147 2.53 -11.70 -2.36
CA GLN A 147 2.17 -10.97 -1.14
C GLN A 147 0.74 -11.27 -0.67
N ASN A 148 -0.20 -11.42 -1.61
CA ASN A 148 -1.58 -11.77 -1.27
C ASN A 148 -1.68 -13.21 -0.74
N LEU A 149 -0.95 -14.15 -1.35
CA LEU A 149 -0.90 -15.55 -0.89
C LEU A 149 -0.33 -15.64 0.53
N SER A 150 0.72 -14.87 0.86
CA SER A 150 1.24 -14.76 2.23
C SER A 150 0.18 -14.24 3.19
N ASN A 151 -0.51 -13.15 2.85
CA ASN A 151 -1.56 -12.60 3.69
C ASN A 151 -2.74 -13.56 3.89
N LEU A 152 -3.14 -14.32 2.88
CA LEU A 152 -4.16 -15.37 2.98
C LEU A 152 -3.71 -16.48 3.94
N SER A 153 -2.48 -16.99 3.79
CA SER A 153 -1.92 -17.99 4.67
C SER A 153 -1.95 -17.55 6.14
N VAL A 154 -1.43 -16.35 6.43
CA VAL A 154 -1.41 -15.79 7.79
C VAL A 154 -2.82 -15.55 8.33
N ALA A 155 -3.75 -15.04 7.51
CA ALA A 155 -5.12 -14.77 7.95
C ALA A 155 -5.88 -16.08 8.27
N HIS A 156 -5.78 -17.10 7.43
CA HIS A 156 -6.38 -18.41 7.69
C HIS A 156 -5.77 -19.06 8.93
N PHE A 157 -4.44 -19.02 9.10
CA PHE A 157 -3.79 -19.51 10.31
C PHE A 157 -4.31 -18.81 11.56
N SER A 158 -4.45 -17.49 11.52
CA SER A 158 -4.96 -16.71 12.67
C SER A 158 -6.42 -17.04 13.04
N MET A 159 -7.19 -17.57 12.08
CA MET A 159 -8.57 -18.03 12.30
C MET A 159 -8.68 -19.54 12.63
N GLY A 160 -7.57 -20.26 12.70
CA GLY A 160 -7.54 -21.69 12.95
C GLY A 160 -7.90 -22.56 11.74
N HIS A 161 -7.97 -21.97 10.55
CA HIS A 161 -8.21 -22.69 9.28
C HIS A 161 -6.91 -23.29 8.78
N ILE A 162 -6.46 -24.37 9.43
CA ILE A 162 -5.11 -24.93 9.27
C ILE A 162 -4.84 -25.42 7.84
N ASN A 163 -5.81 -26.09 7.23
CA ASN A 163 -5.63 -26.66 5.88
C ASN A 163 -5.48 -25.57 4.84
N GLU A 164 -6.31 -24.52 4.91
CA GLU A 164 -6.24 -23.37 4.00
C GLU A 164 -4.96 -22.57 4.22
N ALA A 165 -4.52 -22.43 5.46
CA ALA A 165 -3.25 -21.77 5.78
C ALA A 165 -2.06 -22.48 5.13
N LEU A 166 -1.97 -23.81 5.26
CA LEU A 166 -0.93 -24.62 4.61
C LEU A 166 -1.03 -24.57 3.09
N TYR A 167 -2.24 -24.67 2.53
CA TYR A 167 -2.48 -24.59 1.10
C TYR A 167 -1.90 -23.30 0.51
N PHE A 168 -2.27 -22.15 1.10
CA PHE A 168 -1.76 -20.86 0.61
C PHE A 168 -0.26 -20.64 0.89
N ALA A 169 0.28 -21.22 1.96
CA ALA A 169 1.71 -21.14 2.24
C ALA A 169 2.52 -21.91 1.18
N HIS A 170 2.13 -23.13 0.83
CA HIS A 170 2.85 -23.92 -0.18
C HIS A 170 2.75 -23.31 -1.58
N ILE A 171 1.53 -22.94 -2.02
CA ILE A 171 1.37 -22.25 -3.31
C ILE A 171 2.16 -20.95 -3.35
N GLY A 172 2.17 -20.21 -2.24
CA GLY A 172 2.91 -18.95 -2.15
C GLY A 172 4.42 -19.14 -2.29
N LEU A 173 5.00 -20.20 -1.71
CA LEU A 173 6.42 -20.54 -1.89
C LEU A 173 6.73 -20.94 -3.33
N ASP A 174 5.88 -21.79 -3.95
CA ASP A 174 6.05 -22.19 -5.35
C ASP A 174 6.00 -20.98 -6.30
N GLU A 175 5.07 -20.06 -6.09
CA GLU A 175 4.96 -18.81 -6.87
C GLU A 175 6.13 -17.87 -6.62
N ALA A 176 6.62 -17.78 -5.39
CA ALA A 176 7.79 -16.97 -5.04
C ALA A 176 9.04 -17.48 -5.78
N GLU A 177 9.25 -18.79 -5.81
CA GLU A 177 10.35 -19.41 -6.54
C GLU A 177 10.23 -19.13 -8.05
N GLN A 178 9.05 -19.35 -8.66
CA GLN A 178 8.82 -19.11 -10.08
C GLN A 178 9.05 -17.64 -10.48
N GLN A 179 8.71 -16.70 -9.61
CA GLN A 179 8.87 -15.26 -9.84
C GLN A 179 10.24 -14.73 -9.39
N ASN A 180 11.11 -15.57 -8.83
CA ASN A 180 12.37 -15.18 -8.17
C ASN A 180 12.18 -14.07 -7.12
N ARG A 181 11.14 -14.22 -6.28
CA ARG A 181 10.73 -13.30 -5.23
C ARG A 181 10.69 -14.02 -3.89
N HIS A 182 11.62 -13.68 -3.00
CA HIS A 182 11.79 -14.33 -1.70
C HIS A 182 11.46 -13.41 -0.51
N ASP A 183 10.80 -12.30 -0.78
CA ASP A 183 10.44 -11.29 0.21
C ASP A 183 9.37 -11.75 1.22
N CYS A 184 8.59 -12.78 0.86
CA CYS A 184 7.56 -13.38 1.72
C CYS A 184 7.89 -14.79 2.24
N ASP A 185 9.03 -15.37 1.88
CA ASP A 185 9.39 -16.77 2.25
C ASP A 185 9.40 -16.99 3.76
N ALA A 186 9.89 -16.00 4.52
CA ALA A 186 9.94 -16.08 5.98
C ALA A 186 8.54 -16.22 6.61
N GLU A 187 7.55 -15.50 6.10
CA GLU A 187 6.17 -15.54 6.59
C GLU A 187 5.49 -16.87 6.26
N PHE A 188 5.70 -17.41 5.05
CA PHE A 188 5.19 -18.74 4.68
C PHE A 188 5.79 -19.82 5.56
N ASN A 189 7.11 -19.84 5.73
CA ASN A 189 7.81 -20.81 6.55
C ASN A 189 7.43 -20.68 8.05
N GLU A 190 7.19 -19.47 8.55
CA GLU A 190 6.70 -19.29 9.92
C GLU A 190 5.35 -19.98 10.13
N VAL A 191 4.39 -19.81 9.21
CA VAL A 191 3.08 -20.46 9.28
C VAL A 191 3.22 -21.98 9.28
N ILE A 192 3.99 -22.55 8.35
CA ILE A 192 4.23 -24.01 8.23
C ILE A 192 4.84 -24.54 9.53
N ASN A 193 5.93 -23.94 10.01
CA ASN A 193 6.63 -24.39 11.22
C ASN A 193 5.74 -24.33 12.47
N ARG A 194 4.89 -23.32 12.59
CA ARG A 194 3.96 -23.21 13.72
C ARG A 194 2.89 -24.31 13.69
N ILE A 195 2.39 -24.66 12.51
CA ILE A 195 1.41 -25.75 12.35
C ILE A 195 2.07 -27.10 12.66
N ASP A 196 3.28 -27.36 12.18
CA ASP A 196 4.03 -28.58 12.48
C ASP A 196 4.30 -28.73 14.00
N ALA A 197 4.69 -27.66 14.68
CA ALA A 197 4.90 -27.66 16.11
C ALA A 197 3.62 -27.98 16.89
N MET A 198 2.44 -27.49 16.44
CA MET A 198 1.14 -27.83 17.03
C MET A 198 0.82 -29.33 16.87
N SER A 199 1.08 -29.89 15.68
CA SER A 199 0.86 -31.31 15.38
C SER A 199 1.73 -32.23 16.26
N HIS A 200 3.00 -31.89 16.45
CA HIS A 200 3.91 -32.64 17.32
C HIS A 200 3.53 -32.58 18.81
N THR A 201 2.90 -31.50 19.25
CA THR A 201 2.45 -31.37 20.64
C THR A 201 1.25 -32.27 20.93
N ILE A 202 0.31 -32.37 19.97
CA ILE A 202 -0.89 -33.22 20.10
C ILE A 202 -0.49 -34.71 20.17
N VAL A 203 0.46 -35.16 19.40
CA VAL A 203 0.95 -36.55 19.37
C VAL A 203 1.65 -36.94 20.68
N ARG A 204 2.26 -36.02 21.42
CA ARG A 204 2.97 -36.28 22.69
C ARG A 204 2.05 -36.30 23.91
N THR A 205 0.82 -35.83 23.76
CA THR A 205 -0.17 -35.76 24.87
C THR A 205 -1.22 -36.86 24.80
N GLN A 206 -1.15 -37.75 23.84
CA GLN A 206 -1.90 -39.00 23.73
C GLN A 206 -1.03 -40.19 24.12
#